data_55458e4900dbde04d8c980d88a77259c
#
_entry.id   55458e4900dbde04d8c980d88a77259c
#
_cell.length_a   1.000
_cell.length_b   1.000
_cell.length_c   1.000
_cell.angle_alpha   90.00
_cell.angle_beta   90.00
_cell.angle_gamma   90.00
#
_symmetry.space_group_name_H-M   'P 1'
#
loop_
_entity.id
_entity.type
_entity.pdbx_description
1 polymer ?
#
loop_
_entity_poly.entity_id
_entity_poly.type
_entity_poly.pdbx_seq_one_letter_code
_entity_poly.pdbx_strand_id
1 'polypeptide(L)'
;MGLLTTTIGAYPKPEYVKLPDWFDNLDTAEPTRGWYAAREAMGEEAELIIRRGTHEAVNDQVNAGIDIPTDGEIARENYIHYHCRHLEGVDFNKLTEKTLRTGNYSSFLPTVSGPVKLRDLFLTDDWRRAQEVTDKPVKITMPGPLTVADTVVDEYYGNQKDFGKAIAEALNQEVLSLAKAGCSHIQIDEPLFARYPERALEFGIENLERAFQNCPEGVNRTAHMCCGYPDKIDAVDYPKAPLGSYLQIADAMEESSVMSISLEDAHRYNDLSLLEHFKTTTIILGVVAIAKSSVEAVEEIRNRLLDALGHIEAKRLIAGPDCGLGILGRELAIQKMRNLSIAAHSIET
;
A
#
# COMPACT_ATOMS: atom_id res chain seq x y z
N MET A 1 -10.89 8.40 -24.25
CA MET A 1 -9.65 7.85 -23.65
C MET A 1 -10.04 6.61 -22.86
N GLY A 2 -9.09 5.64 -22.66
CA GLY A 2 -9.40 4.49 -21.79
C GLY A 2 -9.37 4.86 -20.29
N LEU A 3 -9.74 3.92 -19.43
CA LEU A 3 -9.59 4.08 -17.98
C LEU A 3 -8.12 4.08 -17.59
N LEU A 4 -7.73 4.92 -16.61
CA LEU A 4 -6.38 4.91 -16.07
C LEU A 4 -6.10 3.62 -15.30
N THR A 5 -4.81 3.29 -15.18
CA THR A 5 -4.31 2.13 -14.45
C THR A 5 -3.27 2.51 -13.41
N THR A 6 -3.24 1.80 -12.29
CA THR A 6 -2.22 1.98 -11.25
C THR A 6 -1.86 0.64 -10.61
N THR A 7 -0.70 0.58 -9.96
CA THR A 7 -0.33 -0.48 -9.01
C THR A 7 -0.52 -0.01 -7.57
N ILE A 8 -0.45 -0.91 -6.58
CA ILE A 8 -0.76 -0.57 -5.19
C ILE A 8 0.50 -0.25 -4.37
N GLY A 9 1.57 -1.00 -4.53
CA GLY A 9 2.80 -0.81 -3.75
C GLY A 9 3.86 -1.82 -4.14
N ALA A 10 4.03 -2.85 -3.33
CA ALA A 10 5.06 -3.86 -3.47
C ALA A 10 5.08 -4.54 -4.85
N TYR A 11 6.29 -4.74 -5.36
CA TYR A 11 6.60 -5.44 -6.61
C TYR A 11 7.64 -6.54 -6.32
N PRO A 12 7.68 -7.64 -7.11
CA PRO A 12 8.66 -8.70 -6.92
C PRO A 12 10.10 -8.16 -6.92
N LYS A 13 10.80 -8.38 -5.82
CA LYS A 13 12.17 -7.90 -5.64
C LYS A 13 13.13 -8.69 -6.52
N PRO A 14 14.01 -8.03 -7.30
CA PRO A 14 15.02 -8.74 -8.08
C PRO A 14 15.99 -9.53 -7.17
N GLU A 15 16.39 -10.73 -7.60
CA GLU A 15 17.24 -11.64 -6.81
C GLU A 15 18.60 -11.05 -6.38
N TYR A 16 19.13 -10.07 -7.12
CA TYR A 16 20.39 -9.41 -6.77
C TYR A 16 20.22 -8.36 -5.66
N VAL A 17 19.01 -7.94 -5.34
CA VAL A 17 18.71 -7.07 -4.19
C VAL A 17 18.65 -7.97 -2.95
N LYS A 18 19.76 -8.12 -2.24
CA LYS A 18 19.91 -9.03 -1.10
C LYS A 18 19.36 -8.44 0.22
N LEU A 19 18.34 -7.63 0.16
CA LEU A 19 17.60 -7.19 1.35
C LEU A 19 16.58 -8.27 1.74
N PRO A 20 16.40 -8.54 3.03
CA PRO A 20 15.32 -9.39 3.50
C PRO A 20 13.97 -8.93 2.96
N ASP A 21 13.08 -9.87 2.73
CA ASP A 21 11.72 -9.58 2.26
C ASP A 21 10.73 -10.44 3.04
N TRP A 22 9.70 -9.81 3.58
CA TRP A 22 8.68 -10.53 4.33
C TRP A 22 7.81 -11.43 3.43
N PHE A 23 7.84 -11.20 2.10
CA PHE A 23 7.17 -12.09 1.14
C PHE A 23 7.88 -13.43 0.97
N ASP A 24 9.20 -13.48 1.22
CA ASP A 24 9.98 -14.72 1.15
C ASP A 24 9.80 -15.58 2.42
N ASN A 25 9.59 -14.93 3.55
CA ASN A 25 9.40 -15.57 4.83
C ASN A 25 8.44 -14.75 5.69
N LEU A 26 7.26 -15.27 5.96
CA LEU A 26 6.23 -14.61 6.76
C LEU A 26 6.61 -14.37 8.22
N ASP A 27 7.74 -14.90 8.68
CA ASP A 27 8.35 -14.49 9.94
C ASP A 27 8.97 -13.09 9.79
N THR A 28 8.24 -12.07 10.24
CA THR A 28 8.69 -10.68 10.19
C THR A 28 9.87 -10.38 11.14
N ALA A 29 10.18 -11.25 12.09
CA ALA A 29 11.27 -11.03 13.05
C ALA A 29 12.64 -11.12 12.38
N GLU A 30 12.90 -12.14 11.58
CA GLU A 30 14.20 -12.33 10.91
C GLU A 30 14.47 -11.26 9.85
N PRO A 31 13.54 -10.92 8.93
CA PRO A 31 13.73 -9.77 8.06
C PRO A 31 13.99 -8.47 8.82
N THR A 32 13.25 -8.22 9.90
CA THR A 32 13.40 -7.03 10.73
C THR A 32 14.79 -6.93 11.37
N ARG A 33 15.31 -8.02 11.95
CA ARG A 33 16.66 -8.07 12.53
C ARG A 33 17.74 -7.98 11.46
N GLY A 34 17.56 -8.68 10.36
CA GLY A 34 18.54 -8.83 9.30
C GLY A 34 18.72 -7.62 8.40
N TRP A 35 17.77 -6.68 8.37
CA TRP A 35 17.79 -5.59 7.39
C TRP A 35 19.04 -4.70 7.46
N TYR A 36 19.42 -4.25 8.67
CA TYR A 36 20.62 -3.41 8.82
C TYR A 36 21.89 -4.17 8.43
N ALA A 37 22.02 -5.43 8.88
CA ALA A 37 23.16 -6.27 8.55
C ALA A 37 23.26 -6.55 7.04
N ALA A 38 22.13 -6.80 6.38
CA ALA A 38 22.09 -6.99 4.93
C ALA A 38 22.48 -5.72 4.17
N ARG A 39 21.97 -4.55 4.58
CA ARG A 39 22.35 -3.27 3.98
C ARG A 39 23.83 -2.95 4.19
N GLU A 40 24.37 -3.20 5.38
CA GLU A 40 25.79 -3.06 5.67
C GLU A 40 26.66 -4.03 4.85
N ALA A 41 26.23 -5.28 4.70
CA ALA A 41 26.92 -6.29 3.87
C ALA A 41 26.97 -5.92 2.38
N MET A 42 25.99 -5.18 1.87
CA MET A 42 26.00 -4.62 0.51
C MET A 42 27.01 -3.46 0.35
N GLY A 43 27.47 -2.88 1.47
CA GLY A 43 28.46 -1.82 1.48
C GLY A 43 28.09 -0.57 0.71
N GLU A 44 29.08 0.05 0.06
CA GLU A 44 28.90 1.27 -0.75
C GLU A 44 28.02 1.04 -2.00
N GLU A 45 27.85 -0.20 -2.43
CA GLU A 45 27.02 -0.56 -3.58
C GLU A 45 25.53 -0.66 -3.24
N ALA A 46 25.15 -0.64 -1.96
CA ALA A 46 23.77 -0.82 -1.52
C ALA A 46 22.79 0.13 -2.25
N GLU A 47 23.14 1.40 -2.33
CA GLU A 47 22.32 2.42 -2.99
C GLU A 47 22.21 2.18 -4.50
N LEU A 48 23.27 1.78 -5.16
CA LEU A 48 23.26 1.47 -6.59
C LEU A 48 22.41 0.23 -6.89
N ILE A 49 22.49 -0.79 -6.04
CA ILE A 49 21.71 -2.03 -6.17
C ILE A 49 20.22 -1.74 -5.98
N ILE A 50 19.86 -0.99 -4.93
CA ILE A 50 18.47 -0.60 -4.66
C ILE A 50 17.93 0.27 -5.80
N ARG A 51 18.68 1.27 -6.26
CA ARG A 51 18.34 2.13 -7.40
C ARG A 51 18.07 1.30 -8.65
N ARG A 52 18.96 0.39 -9.00
CA ARG A 52 18.77 -0.51 -10.14
C ARG A 52 17.50 -1.34 -10.01
N GLY A 53 17.24 -1.93 -8.82
CA GLY A 53 16.03 -2.71 -8.57
C GLY A 53 14.74 -1.88 -8.69
N THR A 54 14.75 -0.65 -8.14
CA THR A 54 13.64 0.29 -8.27
C THR A 54 13.39 0.66 -9.73
N HIS A 55 14.45 0.96 -10.50
CA HIS A 55 14.34 1.26 -11.94
C HIS A 55 13.74 0.10 -12.72
N GLU A 56 14.17 -1.14 -12.45
CA GLU A 56 13.59 -2.32 -13.09
C GLU A 56 12.10 -2.47 -12.75
N ALA A 57 11.71 -2.30 -11.48
CA ALA A 57 10.33 -2.40 -11.05
C ALA A 57 9.43 -1.32 -11.71
N VAL A 58 9.89 -0.08 -11.79
CA VAL A 58 9.16 1.00 -12.47
C VAL A 58 9.05 0.74 -13.97
N ASN A 59 10.15 0.36 -14.61
CA ASN A 59 10.17 0.07 -16.05
C ASN A 59 9.25 -1.11 -16.41
N ASP A 60 9.20 -2.17 -15.62
CA ASP A 60 8.29 -3.30 -15.84
C ASP A 60 6.83 -2.84 -15.82
N GLN A 61 6.45 -2.00 -14.85
CA GLN A 61 5.11 -1.44 -14.72
C GLN A 61 4.76 -0.55 -15.91
N VAL A 62 5.66 0.38 -16.26
CA VAL A 62 5.46 1.30 -17.40
C VAL A 62 5.37 0.54 -18.73
N ASN A 63 6.25 -0.44 -18.95
CA ASN A 63 6.26 -1.28 -20.16
C ASN A 63 5.04 -2.23 -20.24
N ALA A 64 4.44 -2.57 -19.10
CA ALA A 64 3.18 -3.29 -19.04
C ALA A 64 1.96 -2.38 -19.32
N GLY A 65 2.15 -1.06 -19.44
CA GLY A 65 1.11 -0.08 -19.75
C GLY A 65 0.52 0.64 -18.56
N ILE A 66 1.04 0.45 -17.33
CA ILE A 66 0.55 1.13 -16.12
C ILE A 66 0.76 2.65 -16.25
N ASP A 67 -0.28 3.44 -15.93
CA ASP A 67 -0.25 4.91 -16.03
C ASP A 67 0.31 5.58 -14.78
N ILE A 68 0.07 4.99 -13.60
CA ILE A 68 0.55 5.51 -12.31
C ILE A 68 1.29 4.37 -11.61
N PRO A 69 2.59 4.13 -11.94
CA PRO A 69 3.40 3.08 -11.30
C PRO A 69 3.78 3.46 -9.87
N THR A 70 4.26 2.48 -9.08
CA THR A 70 4.87 2.69 -7.77
C THR A 70 6.38 2.43 -7.81
N ASP A 71 7.11 2.80 -6.73
CA ASP A 71 8.53 2.48 -6.54
C ASP A 71 8.79 0.97 -6.37
N GLY A 72 7.73 0.16 -6.24
CA GLY A 72 7.77 -1.28 -6.02
C GLY A 72 8.23 -1.67 -4.62
N GLU A 73 8.47 -0.73 -3.72
CA GLU A 73 8.92 -0.96 -2.33
C GLU A 73 10.24 -1.76 -2.24
N ILE A 74 11.09 -1.63 -3.24
CA ILE A 74 12.31 -2.44 -3.40
C ILE A 74 13.29 -2.31 -2.23
N ALA A 75 13.34 -1.14 -1.58
CA ALA A 75 14.22 -0.90 -0.45
C ALA A 75 13.71 -1.50 0.88
N ARG A 76 12.46 -1.96 0.92
CA ARG A 76 11.75 -2.31 2.15
C ARG A 76 11.81 -3.81 2.42
N GLU A 77 12.08 -4.19 3.67
CA GLU A 77 11.91 -5.56 4.14
C GLU A 77 10.46 -5.86 4.52
N ASN A 78 9.77 -4.84 4.98
CA ASN A 78 8.37 -4.83 5.37
C ASN A 78 7.88 -3.39 5.31
N TYR A 79 6.75 -3.12 4.69
CA TYR A 79 6.26 -1.75 4.46
C TYR A 79 6.01 -0.97 5.77
N ILE A 80 5.65 -1.65 6.88
CA ILE A 80 5.45 -1.00 8.18
C ILE A 80 6.78 -0.75 8.87
N HIS A 81 7.61 -1.80 9.01
CA HIS A 81 8.86 -1.72 9.79
C HIS A 81 9.87 -0.77 9.14
N TYR A 82 9.93 -0.74 7.81
CA TYR A 82 10.78 0.21 7.09
C TYR A 82 10.51 1.65 7.50
N HIS A 83 9.24 2.06 7.59
CA HIS A 83 8.85 3.41 8.05
C HIS A 83 9.15 3.61 9.53
N CYS A 84 8.87 2.60 10.36
CA CYS A 84 9.13 2.68 11.80
C CYS A 84 10.63 2.87 12.13
N ARG A 85 11.55 2.45 11.24
CA ARG A 85 13.01 2.67 11.40
C ARG A 85 13.39 4.15 11.39
N HIS A 86 12.58 5.00 10.77
CA HIS A 86 12.77 6.43 10.69
C HIS A 86 12.02 7.22 11.77
N LEU A 87 11.47 6.52 12.78
CA LEU A 87 10.79 7.11 13.91
C LEU A 87 11.64 7.02 15.19
N GLU A 88 11.72 8.12 15.95
CA GLU A 88 12.14 8.09 17.34
C GLU A 88 11.07 7.38 18.19
N GLY A 89 11.47 6.83 19.32
CA GLY A 89 10.57 6.15 20.24
C GLY A 89 10.26 4.70 19.89
N VAL A 90 10.62 4.22 18.69
CA VAL A 90 10.47 2.82 18.25
C VAL A 90 11.83 2.11 18.38
N ASP A 91 11.89 1.09 19.24
CA ASP A 91 13.10 0.33 19.53
C ASP A 91 13.14 -0.99 18.76
N PHE A 92 14.05 -1.10 17.80
CA PHE A 92 14.31 -2.30 17.00
C PHE A 92 15.27 -3.30 17.70
N ASN A 93 15.95 -2.90 18.78
CA ASN A 93 16.74 -3.82 19.60
C ASN A 93 15.85 -4.57 20.61
N LYS A 94 14.67 -4.04 20.90
CA LYS A 94 13.64 -4.67 21.73
C LYS A 94 12.50 -5.18 20.86
N LEU A 95 12.58 -6.44 20.44
CA LEU A 95 11.47 -7.10 19.76
C LEU A 95 10.62 -7.84 20.79
N THR A 96 9.34 -7.56 20.83
CA THR A 96 8.38 -8.16 21.75
C THR A 96 7.38 -9.03 20.98
N GLU A 97 7.12 -10.23 21.49
CA GLU A 97 6.12 -11.11 20.87
C GLU A 97 4.73 -10.52 21.00
N LYS A 98 4.00 -10.46 19.89
CA LYS A 98 2.61 -10.02 19.84
C LYS A 98 1.82 -10.92 18.92
N THR A 99 0.63 -11.30 19.37
CA THR A 99 -0.33 -12.03 18.54
C THR A 99 -1.12 -11.03 17.69
N LEU A 100 -1.15 -11.28 16.39
CA LEU A 100 -1.76 -10.44 15.38
C LEU A 100 -2.96 -11.12 14.70
N ARG A 101 -3.74 -10.33 13.97
CA ARG A 101 -4.88 -10.80 13.16
C ARG A 101 -5.84 -11.70 13.94
N THR A 102 -6.30 -11.21 15.11
CA THR A 102 -7.26 -11.94 15.96
C THR A 102 -6.82 -13.35 16.39
N GLY A 103 -5.52 -13.52 16.65
CA GLY A 103 -4.98 -14.78 17.15
C GLY A 103 -4.42 -15.73 16.07
N ASN A 104 -4.39 -15.32 14.80
CA ASN A 104 -4.00 -16.21 13.70
C ASN A 104 -2.49 -16.49 13.63
N TYR A 105 -1.65 -15.56 14.08
CA TYR A 105 -0.23 -15.79 14.21
C TYR A 105 0.42 -14.82 15.21
N SER A 106 1.57 -15.24 15.77
CA SER A 106 2.42 -14.39 16.62
C SER A 106 3.71 -14.04 15.91
N SER A 107 4.20 -12.84 16.13
CA SER A 107 5.49 -12.40 15.62
C SER A 107 6.21 -11.50 16.63
N PHE A 108 7.53 -11.40 16.49
CA PHE A 108 8.37 -10.48 17.25
C PHE A 108 8.44 -9.13 16.54
N LEU A 109 7.94 -8.10 17.18
CA LEU A 109 7.71 -6.79 16.59
C LEU A 109 8.48 -5.70 17.34
N PRO A 110 8.89 -4.60 16.67
CA PRO A 110 9.52 -3.46 17.32
C PRO A 110 8.64 -2.90 18.45
N THR A 111 9.28 -2.41 19.50
CA THR A 111 8.57 -1.91 20.69
C THR A 111 8.67 -0.40 20.79
N VAL A 112 7.52 0.25 20.96
CA VAL A 112 7.43 1.68 21.26
C VAL A 112 7.67 1.89 22.74
N SER A 113 8.82 2.49 23.08
CA SER A 113 9.29 2.72 24.44
C SER A 113 9.41 4.21 24.82
N GLY A 114 9.02 5.10 23.91
CA GLY A 114 9.08 6.56 24.10
C GLY A 114 8.16 7.32 23.14
N PRO A 115 8.15 8.66 23.22
CA PRO A 115 7.31 9.47 22.34
C PRO A 115 7.75 9.31 20.88
N VAL A 116 6.78 9.02 20.01
CA VAL A 116 7.03 8.84 18.56
C VAL A 116 7.11 10.19 17.88
N LYS A 117 8.16 10.38 17.10
CA LYS A 117 8.40 11.54 16.21
C LYS A 117 9.14 11.08 14.98
N LEU A 118 8.99 11.79 13.88
CA LEU A 118 9.86 11.59 12.72
C LEU A 118 11.30 11.96 13.10
N ARG A 119 12.24 11.04 12.83
CA ARG A 119 13.68 11.24 13.05
C ARG A 119 14.35 11.85 11.83
N ASP A 120 14.08 11.31 10.67
CA ASP A 120 14.66 11.71 9.39
C ASP A 120 13.68 11.48 8.24
N LEU A 121 13.70 12.36 7.26
CA LEU A 121 12.94 12.23 6.01
C LEU A 121 13.65 11.27 5.07
N PHE A 122 12.93 10.34 4.44
CA PHE A 122 13.51 9.30 3.60
C PHE A 122 12.70 8.99 2.33
N LEU A 123 11.36 9.10 2.38
CA LEU A 123 10.50 8.75 1.26
C LEU A 123 10.70 9.64 0.03
N THR A 124 11.12 10.87 0.23
CA THR A 124 11.43 11.77 -0.88
C THR A 124 12.57 11.24 -1.75
N ASP A 125 13.57 10.59 -1.16
CA ASP A 125 14.68 9.99 -1.91
C ASP A 125 14.26 8.69 -2.59
N ASP A 126 13.41 7.88 -1.94
CA ASP A 126 12.81 6.69 -2.56
C ASP A 126 11.95 7.09 -3.77
N TRP A 127 11.10 8.12 -3.63
CA TRP A 127 10.30 8.63 -4.74
C TRP A 127 11.15 9.18 -5.88
N ARG A 128 12.17 10.00 -5.60
CA ARG A 128 13.07 10.54 -6.64
C ARG A 128 13.75 9.44 -7.43
N ARG A 129 14.25 8.42 -6.72
CA ARG A 129 14.87 7.24 -7.33
C ARG A 129 13.93 6.55 -8.32
N ALA A 130 12.66 6.42 -7.98
CA ALA A 130 11.66 5.82 -8.84
C ALA A 130 11.26 6.74 -10.00
N GLN A 131 11.13 8.06 -9.75
CA GLN A 131 10.73 9.04 -10.76
C GLN A 131 11.80 9.30 -11.83
N GLU A 132 13.08 8.96 -11.57
CA GLU A 132 14.20 9.18 -12.50
C GLU A 132 14.05 8.48 -13.86
N VAL A 133 13.29 7.40 -13.95
CA VAL A 133 13.23 6.53 -15.13
C VAL A 133 11.94 6.63 -15.94
N THR A 134 11.04 7.54 -15.58
CA THR A 134 9.77 7.69 -16.26
C THR A 134 9.23 9.11 -16.16
N ASP A 135 8.55 9.55 -17.22
CA ASP A 135 7.75 10.78 -17.23
C ASP A 135 6.34 10.57 -16.66
N LYS A 136 5.93 9.31 -16.43
CA LYS A 136 4.66 9.01 -15.75
C LYS A 136 4.74 9.37 -14.26
N PRO A 137 3.64 9.83 -13.65
CA PRO A 137 3.66 10.18 -12.23
C PRO A 137 3.84 8.92 -11.38
N VAL A 138 4.94 8.83 -10.63
CA VAL A 138 5.16 7.72 -9.70
C VAL A 138 4.42 7.98 -8.40
N LYS A 139 3.63 7.01 -7.97
CA LYS A 139 2.96 6.99 -6.68
C LYS A 139 3.87 6.41 -5.61
N ILE A 140 3.94 7.06 -4.45
CA ILE A 140 4.63 6.55 -3.27
C ILE A 140 3.63 6.07 -2.22
N THR A 141 3.99 5.01 -1.52
CA THR A 141 3.13 4.35 -0.52
C THR A 141 3.73 4.46 0.87
N MET A 142 2.89 4.50 1.90
CA MET A 142 3.28 4.44 3.29
C MET A 142 2.20 3.77 4.15
N PRO A 143 2.56 3.11 5.27
CA PRO A 143 1.57 2.51 6.16
C PRO A 143 0.75 3.59 6.85
N GLY A 144 -0.52 3.30 7.11
CA GLY A 144 -1.39 4.21 7.80
C GLY A 144 -1.23 4.19 9.32
N PRO A 145 -1.69 5.26 10.00
CA PRO A 145 -1.55 5.40 11.45
C PRO A 145 -2.18 4.28 12.26
N LEU A 146 -3.40 3.83 11.90
CA LEU A 146 -4.07 2.72 12.59
C LEU A 146 -3.32 1.41 12.36
N THR A 147 -2.85 1.17 11.14
CA THR A 147 -2.10 -0.03 10.76
C THR A 147 -0.78 -0.12 11.53
N VAL A 148 -0.02 0.96 11.64
CA VAL A 148 1.21 1.00 12.44
C VAL A 148 0.90 0.77 13.93
N ALA A 149 -0.09 1.48 14.48
CA ALA A 149 -0.45 1.40 15.89
C ALA A 149 -0.98 0.01 16.31
N ASP A 150 -1.61 -0.72 15.40
CA ASP A 150 -2.05 -2.10 15.67
C ASP A 150 -0.91 -3.12 15.51
N THR A 151 0.04 -2.87 14.63
CA THR A 151 1.09 -3.84 14.30
C THR A 151 2.22 -3.84 15.32
N VAL A 152 2.83 -2.69 15.63
CA VAL A 152 3.97 -2.62 16.58
C VAL A 152 3.49 -2.78 18.03
N VAL A 153 4.42 -3.04 18.95
CA VAL A 153 4.11 -3.19 20.38
C VAL A 153 4.18 -1.83 21.07
N ASP A 154 3.08 -1.38 21.68
CA ASP A 154 3.03 -0.13 22.44
C ASP A 154 3.23 -0.39 23.92
N GLU A 155 4.34 0.10 24.49
CA GLU A 155 4.62 0.11 25.93
C GLU A 155 4.64 1.56 26.50
N TYR A 156 4.33 2.57 25.68
CA TYR A 156 4.44 3.96 26.09
C TYR A 156 3.09 4.69 26.16
N TYR A 157 2.27 4.62 25.10
CA TYR A 157 1.02 5.38 25.02
C TYR A 157 -0.13 4.74 25.79
N GLY A 158 -0.21 3.42 25.82
CA GLY A 158 -1.26 2.67 26.48
C GLY A 158 -2.63 2.73 25.81
N ASN A 159 -2.76 3.45 24.70
CA ASN A 159 -3.96 3.47 23.87
C ASN A 159 -3.65 3.77 22.40
N GLN A 160 -4.42 3.15 21.49
CA GLN A 160 -4.18 3.25 20.05
C GLN A 160 -4.54 4.60 19.44
N LYS A 161 -5.46 5.35 20.06
CA LYS A 161 -5.87 6.67 19.54
C LYS A 161 -4.73 7.68 19.64
N ASP A 162 -4.13 7.82 20.83
CA ASP A 162 -3.00 8.74 21.03
C ASP A 162 -1.75 8.28 20.31
N PHE A 163 -1.50 6.97 20.27
CA PHE A 163 -0.40 6.42 19.50
C PHE A 163 -0.59 6.66 18.01
N GLY A 164 -1.76 6.33 17.45
CA GLY A 164 -2.09 6.59 16.04
C GLY A 164 -1.99 8.07 15.68
N LYS A 165 -2.36 8.98 16.60
CA LYS A 165 -2.17 10.42 16.42
C LYS A 165 -0.70 10.79 16.26
N ALA A 166 0.18 10.27 17.12
CA ALA A 166 1.62 10.54 17.04
C ALA A 166 2.23 10.01 15.73
N ILE A 167 1.81 8.82 15.29
CA ILE A 167 2.20 8.28 13.97
C ILE A 167 1.71 9.20 12.85
N ALA A 168 0.44 9.64 12.88
CA ALA A 168 -0.11 10.52 11.86
C ALA A 168 0.66 11.83 11.73
N GLU A 169 1.06 12.43 12.85
CA GLU A 169 1.86 13.65 12.89
C GLU A 169 3.29 13.45 12.32
N ALA A 170 3.87 12.26 12.52
CA ALA A 170 5.15 11.90 11.92
C ALA A 170 5.01 11.66 10.40
N LEU A 171 4.01 10.91 9.95
CA LEU A 171 3.75 10.65 8.53
C LEU A 171 3.39 11.93 7.77
N ASN A 172 2.71 12.88 8.41
CA ASN A 172 2.40 14.18 7.79
C ASN A 172 3.66 14.92 7.31
N GLN A 173 4.77 14.82 8.03
CA GLN A 173 6.03 15.46 7.62
C GLN A 173 6.58 14.82 6.33
N GLU A 174 6.46 13.49 6.17
CA GLU A 174 6.81 12.79 4.91
C GLU A 174 5.88 13.22 3.77
N VAL A 175 4.56 13.27 4.01
CA VAL A 175 3.58 13.72 3.02
C VAL A 175 3.91 15.13 2.50
N LEU A 176 4.19 16.07 3.40
CA LEU A 176 4.53 17.44 3.03
C LEU A 176 5.89 17.54 2.31
N SER A 177 6.87 16.71 2.69
CA SER A 177 8.16 16.64 2.03
C SER A 177 8.04 16.09 0.61
N LEU A 178 7.27 15.02 0.42
CA LEU A 178 6.97 14.42 -0.90
C LEU A 178 6.26 15.42 -1.81
N ALA A 179 5.21 16.08 -1.30
CA ALA A 179 4.47 17.10 -2.03
C ALA A 179 5.38 18.26 -2.48
N LYS A 180 6.24 18.74 -1.58
CA LYS A 180 7.24 19.80 -1.88
C LYS A 180 8.26 19.35 -2.93
N ALA A 181 8.61 18.06 -2.97
CA ALA A 181 9.53 17.51 -3.96
C ALA A 181 8.89 17.34 -5.35
N GLY A 182 7.55 17.41 -5.46
CA GLY A 182 6.80 17.27 -6.71
C GLY A 182 6.05 15.95 -6.86
N CYS A 183 6.03 15.08 -5.84
CA CYS A 183 5.23 13.88 -5.84
C CYS A 183 3.74 14.24 -5.88
N SER A 184 3.05 13.84 -6.96
CA SER A 184 1.63 14.14 -7.19
C SER A 184 0.67 13.03 -6.77
N HIS A 185 1.17 11.85 -6.38
CA HIS A 185 0.37 10.74 -5.93
C HIS A 185 0.95 10.13 -4.65
N ILE A 186 0.25 10.27 -3.54
CA ILE A 186 0.66 9.74 -2.23
C ILE A 186 -0.44 8.81 -1.74
N GLN A 187 -0.07 7.57 -1.40
CA GLN A 187 -0.99 6.54 -0.89
C GLN A 187 -0.64 6.19 0.55
N ILE A 188 -1.66 6.18 1.40
CA ILE A 188 -1.58 5.67 2.77
C ILE A 188 -2.37 4.36 2.85
N ASP A 189 -1.72 3.31 3.35
CA ASP A 189 -2.27 1.96 3.41
C ASP A 189 -2.91 1.68 4.76
N GLU A 190 -4.23 1.58 4.77
CA GLU A 190 -5.04 1.27 5.95
C GLU A 190 -5.87 -0.02 5.78
N PRO A 191 -5.23 -1.19 5.63
CA PRO A 191 -5.95 -2.46 5.52
C PRO A 191 -6.83 -2.75 6.75
N LEU A 192 -6.53 -2.15 7.89
CA LEU A 192 -7.30 -2.34 9.10
C LEU A 192 -8.65 -1.63 9.09
N PHE A 193 -8.87 -0.67 8.20
CA PHE A 193 -10.19 -0.03 8.06
C PHE A 193 -11.27 -1.03 7.65
N ALA A 194 -10.93 -1.93 6.72
CA ALA A 194 -11.85 -2.99 6.33
C ALA A 194 -12.02 -4.07 7.41
N ARG A 195 -10.98 -4.33 8.24
CA ARG A 195 -11.04 -5.35 9.29
C ARG A 195 -11.70 -4.88 10.58
N TYR A 196 -11.55 -3.61 10.89
CA TYR A 196 -12.04 -2.98 12.12
C TYR A 196 -12.75 -1.65 11.79
N PRO A 197 -13.91 -1.70 11.09
CA PRO A 197 -14.64 -0.50 10.69
C PRO A 197 -14.97 0.42 11.85
N GLU A 198 -15.25 -0.14 13.03
CA GLU A 198 -15.54 0.62 14.26
C GLU A 198 -14.36 1.48 14.70
N ARG A 199 -13.13 0.96 14.62
CA ARG A 199 -11.91 1.75 14.95
C ARG A 199 -11.60 2.78 13.86
N ALA A 200 -11.88 2.43 12.60
CA ALA A 200 -11.74 3.39 11.51
C ALA A 200 -12.64 4.60 11.75
N LEU A 201 -13.91 4.39 12.12
CA LEU A 201 -14.88 5.45 12.42
C LEU A 201 -14.56 6.19 13.72
N GLU A 202 -14.05 5.51 14.76
CA GLU A 202 -13.78 6.12 16.06
C GLU A 202 -12.60 7.10 16.02
N PHE A 203 -11.49 6.75 15.36
CA PHE A 203 -10.27 7.57 15.31
C PHE A 203 -9.38 7.34 14.09
N GLY A 204 -9.59 6.25 13.32
CA GLY A 204 -8.72 5.90 12.20
C GLY A 204 -8.77 6.94 11.09
N ILE A 205 -9.97 7.34 10.67
CA ILE A 205 -10.18 8.34 9.61
C ILE A 205 -9.67 9.72 10.07
N GLU A 206 -9.90 10.11 11.31
CA GLU A 206 -9.34 11.37 11.88
C GLU A 206 -7.80 11.37 11.80
N ASN A 207 -7.15 10.24 12.11
CA ASN A 207 -5.70 10.14 12.04
C ASN A 207 -5.19 10.08 10.58
N LEU A 208 -5.93 9.47 9.67
CA LEU A 208 -5.63 9.50 8.24
C LEU A 208 -5.67 10.94 7.70
N GLU A 209 -6.70 11.72 8.05
CA GLU A 209 -6.79 13.13 7.70
C GLU A 209 -5.67 13.97 8.29
N ARG A 210 -5.27 13.67 9.54
CA ARG A 210 -4.12 14.30 10.19
C ARG A 210 -2.82 14.03 9.42
N ALA A 211 -2.63 12.81 8.91
CA ALA A 211 -1.48 12.46 8.07
C ALA A 211 -1.47 13.24 6.74
N PHE A 212 -2.64 13.59 6.19
CA PHE A 212 -2.77 14.43 5.00
C PHE A 212 -2.95 15.93 5.28
N GLN A 213 -2.89 16.36 6.54
CA GLN A 213 -3.11 17.77 6.90
C GLN A 213 -2.17 18.71 6.13
N ASN A 214 -2.72 19.80 5.58
CA ASN A 214 -2.00 20.78 4.77
C ASN A 214 -1.32 20.22 3.50
N CYS A 215 -1.67 19.02 3.06
CA CYS A 215 -1.24 18.50 1.78
C CYS A 215 -1.81 19.39 0.65
N PRO A 216 -1.00 19.84 -0.32
CA PRO A 216 -1.46 20.71 -1.41
C PRO A 216 -2.58 20.05 -2.25
N GLU A 217 -3.51 20.87 -2.77
CA GLU A 217 -4.64 20.40 -3.59
C GLU A 217 -4.20 19.65 -4.87
N GLY A 218 -3.05 19.95 -5.43
CA GLY A 218 -2.49 19.28 -6.61
C GLY A 218 -1.94 17.87 -6.36
N VAL A 219 -1.95 17.40 -5.11
CA VAL A 219 -1.49 16.06 -4.73
C VAL A 219 -2.70 15.14 -4.51
N ASN A 220 -2.75 14.05 -5.28
CA ASN A 220 -3.77 13.02 -5.10
C ASN A 220 -3.48 12.23 -3.80
N ARG A 221 -4.39 12.33 -2.85
CA ARG A 221 -4.37 11.65 -1.55
C ARG A 221 -5.17 10.36 -1.66
N THR A 222 -4.46 9.24 -1.66
CA THR A 222 -5.06 7.91 -1.81
C THR A 222 -5.06 7.15 -0.49
N ALA A 223 -6.17 6.52 -0.13
CA ALA A 223 -6.24 5.50 0.91
C ALA A 223 -6.37 4.12 0.27
N HIS A 224 -5.49 3.17 0.62
CA HIS A 224 -5.63 1.78 0.20
C HIS A 224 -6.20 0.94 1.34
N MET A 225 -7.31 0.25 1.07
CA MET A 225 -8.03 -0.58 2.03
C MET A 225 -8.17 -2.00 1.49
N CYS A 226 -7.18 -2.87 1.72
CA CYS A 226 -7.32 -4.27 1.36
C CYS A 226 -8.05 -5.07 2.45
N CYS A 227 -8.65 -6.19 2.06
CA CYS A 227 -9.36 -7.09 2.99
C CYS A 227 -8.43 -8.06 3.72
N GLY A 228 -7.26 -8.36 3.17
CA GLY A 228 -6.29 -9.28 3.73
C GLY A 228 -5.25 -9.71 2.71
N TYR A 229 -4.03 -9.98 3.19
CA TYR A 229 -2.94 -10.46 2.36
C TYR A 229 -2.72 -11.97 2.58
N PRO A 230 -2.59 -12.78 1.53
CA PRO A 230 -2.33 -14.22 1.64
C PRO A 230 -0.92 -14.50 2.13
N ASP A 231 -0.71 -15.70 2.68
CA ASP A 231 0.60 -16.20 3.08
C ASP A 231 1.37 -16.90 1.95
N LYS A 232 0.66 -17.32 0.91
CA LYS A 232 1.24 -17.96 -0.28
C LYS A 232 0.32 -17.83 -1.48
N ILE A 233 0.88 -17.98 -2.67
CA ILE A 233 0.11 -18.08 -3.92
C ILE A 233 -0.81 -19.30 -3.88
N ASP A 234 -2.01 -19.15 -4.45
CA ASP A 234 -3.07 -20.16 -4.50
C ASP A 234 -3.56 -20.63 -3.10
N ALA A 235 -3.37 -19.79 -2.07
CA ALA A 235 -4.00 -20.03 -0.78
C ALA A 235 -5.53 -19.99 -0.94
N VAL A 236 -6.20 -21.09 -0.57
CA VAL A 236 -7.66 -21.24 -0.71
C VAL A 236 -8.37 -20.46 0.39
N ASP A 237 -7.85 -20.56 1.61
CA ASP A 237 -8.42 -19.92 2.80
C ASP A 237 -7.37 -19.07 3.51
N TYR A 238 -7.52 -17.77 3.47
CA TYR A 238 -6.79 -16.83 4.32
C TYR A 238 -7.76 -15.79 4.90
N PRO A 239 -7.48 -15.27 6.12
CA PRO A 239 -8.38 -14.36 6.79
C PRO A 239 -8.62 -13.09 5.98
N LYS A 240 -9.88 -12.83 5.63
CA LYS A 240 -10.34 -11.60 4.97
C LYS A 240 -11.28 -10.83 5.88
N ALA A 241 -11.34 -9.52 5.69
CA ALA A 241 -12.37 -8.69 6.29
C ALA A 241 -13.77 -9.21 5.89
N PRO A 242 -14.80 -9.05 6.75
CA PRO A 242 -16.16 -9.46 6.41
C PRO A 242 -16.67 -8.79 5.14
N LEU A 243 -17.55 -9.47 4.39
CA LEU A 243 -18.28 -8.85 3.28
C LEU A 243 -19.09 -7.65 3.80
N GLY A 244 -19.10 -6.55 3.06
CA GLY A 244 -19.79 -5.33 3.47
C GLY A 244 -19.03 -4.44 4.44
N SER A 245 -17.79 -4.79 4.84
CA SER A 245 -16.97 -3.92 5.67
C SER A 245 -16.74 -2.53 5.04
N TYR A 246 -16.51 -2.49 3.74
CA TYR A 246 -16.37 -1.21 3.03
C TYR A 246 -17.61 -0.32 3.13
N LEU A 247 -18.79 -0.92 3.06
CA LEU A 247 -20.05 -0.18 3.15
C LEU A 247 -20.22 0.53 4.51
N GLN A 248 -19.67 -0.05 5.58
CA GLN A 248 -19.76 0.53 6.92
C GLN A 248 -18.99 1.85 7.05
N ILE A 249 -17.95 2.05 6.23
CA ILE A 249 -17.07 3.24 6.30
C ILE A 249 -17.17 4.12 5.05
N ALA A 250 -17.94 3.70 4.02
CA ALA A 250 -17.98 4.38 2.73
C ALA A 250 -18.35 5.86 2.84
N ASP A 251 -19.41 6.17 3.56
CA ASP A 251 -19.89 7.56 3.70
C ASP A 251 -18.87 8.43 4.46
N ALA A 252 -18.25 7.91 5.54
CA ALA A 252 -17.22 8.62 6.28
C ALA A 252 -15.94 8.83 5.46
N MET A 253 -15.60 7.88 4.59
CA MET A 253 -14.47 8.03 3.68
C MET A 253 -14.77 9.02 2.55
N GLU A 254 -16.00 9.07 2.04
CA GLU A 254 -16.44 10.09 1.05
C GLU A 254 -16.39 11.51 1.64
N GLU A 255 -16.71 11.66 2.93
CA GLU A 255 -16.65 12.95 3.64
C GLU A 255 -15.22 13.37 4.03
N SER A 256 -14.25 12.47 3.94
CA SER A 256 -12.87 12.75 4.31
C SER A 256 -12.13 13.59 3.24
N SER A 257 -10.91 14.02 3.56
CA SER A 257 -10.04 14.74 2.62
C SER A 257 -9.35 13.84 1.58
N VAL A 258 -9.60 12.52 1.63
CA VAL A 258 -9.05 11.55 0.67
C VAL A 258 -9.70 11.75 -0.70
N MET A 259 -8.87 11.75 -1.76
CA MET A 259 -9.34 11.97 -3.13
C MET A 259 -9.53 10.68 -3.91
N SER A 260 -8.82 9.63 -3.51
CA SER A 260 -8.90 8.31 -4.14
C SER A 260 -8.91 7.20 -3.09
N ILE A 261 -9.69 6.15 -3.33
CA ILE A 261 -9.77 4.98 -2.46
C ILE A 261 -9.53 3.73 -3.28
N SER A 262 -8.60 2.90 -2.85
CA SER A 262 -8.33 1.59 -3.44
C SER A 262 -9.05 0.50 -2.67
N LEU A 263 -9.87 -0.28 -3.39
CA LEU A 263 -10.71 -1.36 -2.88
C LEU A 263 -10.34 -2.68 -3.54
N GLU A 264 -10.21 -3.74 -2.75
CA GLU A 264 -10.04 -5.12 -3.24
C GLU A 264 -11.38 -5.66 -3.79
N ASP A 265 -11.37 -6.27 -4.98
CA ASP A 265 -12.56 -6.84 -5.61
C ASP A 265 -12.31 -8.17 -6.35
N ALA A 266 -11.11 -8.41 -6.90
CA ALA A 266 -10.83 -9.59 -7.72
C ALA A 266 -10.78 -10.90 -6.93
N HIS A 267 -10.33 -10.92 -5.69
CA HIS A 267 -10.36 -12.11 -4.85
C HIS A 267 -11.77 -12.46 -4.38
N ARG A 268 -12.60 -11.45 -4.21
CA ARG A 268 -13.96 -11.59 -3.72
C ARG A 268 -14.78 -10.39 -4.17
N TYR A 269 -15.62 -10.59 -5.15
CA TYR A 269 -16.44 -9.54 -5.73
C TYR A 269 -17.33 -8.87 -4.68
N ASN A 270 -17.26 -7.55 -4.65
CA ASN A 270 -18.18 -6.71 -3.91
C ASN A 270 -19.52 -6.56 -4.69
N ASP A 271 -20.57 -6.20 -3.97
CA ASP A 271 -21.73 -5.58 -4.60
C ASP A 271 -21.32 -4.18 -5.10
N LEU A 272 -21.37 -3.96 -6.40
CA LEU A 272 -20.91 -2.72 -7.01
C LEU A 272 -21.78 -1.51 -6.68
N SER A 273 -22.98 -1.71 -6.09
CA SER A 273 -23.76 -0.60 -5.52
C SER A 273 -23.00 0.15 -4.42
N LEU A 274 -21.96 -0.47 -3.80
CA LEU A 274 -21.00 0.21 -2.94
C LEU A 274 -20.42 1.46 -3.59
N LEU A 275 -20.15 1.45 -4.89
CA LEU A 275 -19.54 2.57 -5.61
C LEU A 275 -20.45 3.80 -5.66
N GLU A 276 -21.75 3.61 -5.50
CA GLU A 276 -22.74 4.70 -5.49
C GLU A 276 -22.67 5.58 -4.24
N HIS A 277 -22.01 5.11 -3.16
CA HIS A 277 -21.74 5.91 -1.96
C HIS A 277 -20.69 7.00 -2.24
N PHE A 278 -19.79 6.78 -3.20
CA PHE A 278 -18.74 7.72 -3.55
C PHE A 278 -19.24 8.68 -4.66
N LYS A 279 -19.41 9.95 -4.32
CA LYS A 279 -19.94 10.99 -5.22
C LYS A 279 -18.84 11.84 -5.86
N THR A 280 -17.75 12.07 -5.11
CA THR A 280 -16.62 12.89 -5.52
C THR A 280 -15.31 12.10 -5.55
N THR A 281 -15.17 11.10 -4.68
CA THR A 281 -13.99 10.26 -4.55
C THR A 281 -13.77 9.38 -5.78
N THR A 282 -12.52 9.28 -6.22
CA THR A 282 -12.09 8.34 -7.26
C THR A 282 -11.89 6.96 -6.68
N ILE A 283 -12.37 5.93 -7.35
CA ILE A 283 -12.18 4.55 -6.92
C ILE A 283 -11.11 3.86 -7.78
N ILE A 284 -10.12 3.30 -7.12
CA ILE A 284 -9.16 2.35 -7.68
C ILE A 284 -9.74 0.96 -7.41
N LEU A 285 -10.36 0.35 -8.42
CA LEU A 285 -10.98 -0.96 -8.28
C LEU A 285 -9.96 -2.06 -8.55
N GLY A 286 -9.77 -2.95 -7.57
CA GLY A 286 -8.93 -4.13 -7.69
C GLY A 286 -9.60 -5.18 -8.57
N VAL A 287 -9.08 -5.37 -9.79
CA VAL A 287 -9.60 -6.33 -10.77
C VAL A 287 -8.58 -7.41 -11.15
N VAL A 288 -7.47 -7.45 -10.43
CA VAL A 288 -6.41 -8.45 -10.56
C VAL A 288 -6.11 -9.05 -9.19
N ALA A 289 -6.29 -10.37 -9.06
CA ALA A 289 -6.04 -11.10 -7.84
C ALA A 289 -4.54 -11.32 -7.63
N ILE A 290 -4.01 -10.92 -6.47
CA ILE A 290 -2.57 -11.02 -6.17
C ILE A 290 -2.16 -12.37 -5.56
N ALA A 291 -3.12 -13.20 -5.14
CA ALA A 291 -2.87 -14.51 -4.53
C ALA A 291 -3.12 -15.70 -5.49
N LYS A 292 -3.36 -15.45 -6.77
CA LYS A 292 -3.61 -16.51 -7.77
C LYS A 292 -2.47 -16.58 -8.78
N SER A 293 -2.00 -17.80 -9.06
CA SER A 293 -1.03 -18.08 -10.12
C SER A 293 -1.62 -17.98 -11.53
N SER A 294 -2.95 -18.04 -11.67
CA SER A 294 -3.65 -17.80 -12.93
C SER A 294 -3.60 -16.32 -13.32
N VAL A 295 -3.42 -16.05 -14.61
CA VAL A 295 -3.51 -14.69 -15.17
C VAL A 295 -4.96 -14.45 -15.61
N GLU A 296 -5.57 -13.39 -15.12
CA GLU A 296 -6.92 -12.97 -15.51
C GLU A 296 -6.96 -12.66 -17.01
N ALA A 297 -8.00 -13.14 -17.71
CA ALA A 297 -8.18 -12.80 -19.12
C ALA A 297 -8.54 -11.31 -19.28
N VAL A 298 -8.07 -10.69 -20.35
CA VAL A 298 -8.39 -9.29 -20.68
C VAL A 298 -9.91 -9.03 -20.66
N GLU A 299 -10.67 -9.97 -21.21
CA GLU A 299 -12.14 -9.85 -21.29
C GLU A 299 -12.81 -9.96 -19.92
N GLU A 300 -12.28 -10.78 -19.01
CA GLU A 300 -12.77 -10.89 -17.64
C GLU A 300 -12.58 -9.57 -16.88
N ILE A 301 -11.39 -8.99 -16.94
CA ILE A 301 -11.08 -7.70 -16.34
C ILE A 301 -11.96 -6.61 -16.95
N ARG A 302 -12.07 -6.59 -18.29
CA ARG A 302 -12.84 -5.59 -19.03
C ARG A 302 -14.33 -5.63 -18.64
N ASN A 303 -14.92 -6.81 -18.56
CA ASN A 303 -16.31 -6.99 -18.18
C ASN A 303 -16.57 -6.48 -16.75
N ARG A 304 -15.68 -6.79 -15.78
CA ARG A 304 -15.82 -6.30 -14.41
C ARG A 304 -15.73 -4.77 -14.31
N LEU A 305 -14.86 -4.14 -15.12
CA LEU A 305 -14.78 -2.68 -15.20
C LEU A 305 -16.02 -2.06 -15.84
N LEU A 306 -16.58 -2.70 -16.87
CA LEU A 306 -17.85 -2.26 -17.48
C LEU A 306 -19.03 -2.37 -16.52
N ASP A 307 -19.10 -3.44 -15.72
CA ASP A 307 -20.10 -3.57 -14.66
C ASP A 307 -19.96 -2.43 -13.64
N ALA A 308 -18.72 -2.09 -13.24
CA ALA A 308 -18.47 -0.98 -12.32
C ALA A 308 -18.90 0.38 -12.89
N LEU A 309 -18.76 0.59 -14.20
CA LEU A 309 -19.22 1.82 -14.87
C LEU A 309 -20.75 1.99 -14.88
N GLY A 310 -21.51 0.95 -14.53
CA GLY A 310 -22.94 1.06 -14.23
C GLY A 310 -23.24 1.80 -12.91
N HIS A 311 -22.24 1.97 -12.04
CA HIS A 311 -22.38 2.50 -10.68
C HIS A 311 -21.51 3.75 -10.41
N ILE A 312 -20.49 4.02 -11.25
CA ILE A 312 -19.58 5.15 -11.08
C ILE A 312 -19.18 5.75 -12.43
N GLU A 313 -18.98 7.06 -12.46
CA GLU A 313 -18.53 7.75 -13.69
C GLU A 313 -17.09 7.33 -14.06
N ALA A 314 -16.84 7.15 -15.36
CA ALA A 314 -15.54 6.73 -15.89
C ALA A 314 -14.35 7.59 -15.42
N LYS A 315 -14.52 8.91 -15.32
CA LYS A 315 -13.49 9.84 -14.83
C LYS A 315 -13.07 9.60 -13.37
N ARG A 316 -13.87 8.85 -12.60
CA ARG A 316 -13.64 8.50 -11.20
C ARG A 316 -13.35 7.01 -10.98
N LEU A 317 -13.09 6.25 -12.06
CA LEU A 317 -12.73 4.85 -12.00
C LEU A 317 -11.31 4.64 -12.53
N ILE A 318 -10.44 4.05 -11.71
CA ILE A 318 -9.09 3.63 -12.07
C ILE A 318 -9.03 2.11 -11.88
N ALA A 319 -8.38 1.40 -12.80
CA ALA A 319 -8.17 -0.04 -12.66
C ALA A 319 -6.83 -0.33 -11.95
N GLY A 320 -6.85 -1.29 -11.00
CA GLY A 320 -5.67 -1.70 -10.27
C GLY A 320 -5.70 -3.18 -9.88
N PRO A 321 -4.62 -3.73 -9.30
CA PRO A 321 -4.67 -5.00 -8.60
C PRO A 321 -5.31 -4.82 -7.21
N ASP A 322 -5.73 -5.94 -6.60
CA ASP A 322 -6.32 -5.94 -5.26
C ASP A 322 -5.38 -5.42 -4.17
N CYS A 323 -4.08 -5.68 -4.30
CA CYS A 323 -3.04 -5.25 -3.37
C CYS A 323 -1.68 -5.24 -4.07
N GLY A 324 -0.57 -5.11 -3.32
CA GLY A 324 0.79 -5.20 -3.84
C GLY A 324 1.09 -6.55 -4.51
N LEU A 325 1.93 -6.53 -5.54
CA LEU A 325 2.27 -7.69 -6.37
C LEU A 325 3.49 -8.47 -5.84
N GLY A 326 4.05 -8.09 -4.69
CA GLY A 326 5.33 -8.61 -4.17
C GLY A 326 5.42 -10.12 -4.01
N ILE A 327 4.29 -10.79 -3.70
CA ILE A 327 4.23 -12.26 -3.55
C ILE A 327 4.33 -13.02 -4.89
N LEU A 328 4.08 -12.34 -6.01
CA LEU A 328 4.13 -12.95 -7.33
C LEU A 328 5.58 -13.08 -7.82
N GLY A 329 5.83 -14.04 -8.72
CA GLY A 329 7.04 -13.99 -9.54
C GLY A 329 6.96 -12.85 -10.56
N ARG A 330 8.13 -12.26 -10.92
CA ARG A 330 8.23 -11.11 -11.84
C ARG A 330 7.47 -11.30 -13.16
N GLU A 331 7.63 -12.45 -13.81
CA GLU A 331 6.97 -12.73 -15.08
C GLU A 331 5.45 -12.73 -14.96
N LEU A 332 4.93 -13.34 -13.89
CA LEU A 332 3.51 -13.40 -13.61
C LEU A 332 2.96 -11.98 -13.32
N ALA A 333 3.67 -11.18 -12.54
CA ALA A 333 3.29 -9.79 -12.27
C ALA A 333 3.21 -8.97 -13.57
N ILE A 334 4.19 -9.10 -14.47
CA ILE A 334 4.19 -8.42 -15.78
C ILE A 334 2.99 -8.85 -16.63
N GLN A 335 2.68 -10.15 -16.69
CA GLN A 335 1.56 -10.65 -17.49
C GLN A 335 0.22 -10.11 -16.96
N LYS A 336 0.02 -10.15 -15.63
CA LYS A 336 -1.19 -9.61 -14.99
C LYS A 336 -1.36 -8.12 -15.25
N MET A 337 -0.30 -7.32 -15.10
CA MET A 337 -0.33 -5.88 -15.37
C MET A 337 -0.60 -5.56 -16.85
N ARG A 338 -0.06 -6.34 -17.79
CA ARG A 338 -0.37 -6.17 -19.22
C ARG A 338 -1.84 -6.40 -19.53
N ASN A 339 -2.42 -7.47 -19.00
CA ASN A 339 -3.85 -7.75 -19.20
C ASN A 339 -4.72 -6.68 -18.56
N LEU A 340 -4.35 -6.19 -17.36
CA LEU A 340 -5.00 -5.07 -16.70
C LEU A 340 -5.01 -3.82 -17.59
N SER A 341 -3.85 -3.43 -18.11
CA SER A 341 -3.70 -2.22 -18.92
C SER A 341 -4.44 -2.36 -20.27
N ILE A 342 -4.34 -3.50 -20.95
CA ILE A 342 -5.06 -3.75 -22.20
C ILE A 342 -6.58 -3.64 -21.96
N ALA A 343 -7.09 -4.26 -20.90
CA ALA A 343 -8.51 -4.24 -20.56
C ALA A 343 -9.00 -2.82 -20.28
N ALA A 344 -8.32 -2.10 -19.38
CA ALA A 344 -8.70 -0.76 -18.97
C ALA A 344 -8.64 0.26 -20.13
N HIS A 345 -7.58 0.22 -20.92
CA HIS A 345 -7.38 1.13 -22.06
C HIS A 345 -8.33 0.84 -23.24
N SER A 346 -8.89 -0.38 -23.32
CA SER A 346 -9.88 -0.73 -24.37
C SER A 346 -11.29 -0.20 -24.11
N ILE A 347 -11.56 0.34 -22.94
CA ILE A 347 -12.87 0.91 -22.58
C ILE A 347 -12.92 2.35 -23.08
N GLU A 348 -13.81 2.62 -24.02
CA GLU A 348 -14.06 3.98 -24.52
C GLU A 348 -14.82 4.78 -23.46
N THR A 349 -14.26 5.93 -23.02
CA THR A 349 -14.82 6.82 -21.99
C THR A 349 -15.04 8.23 -22.52
#